data_0b9c8b0a0b5203555fced31f1cb6027b
#
_entry.id   0b9c8b0a0b5203555fced31f1cb6027b
#
_cell.length_a   1.000
_cell.length_b   1.000
_cell.length_c   1.000
_cell.angle_alpha   90.00
_cell.angle_beta   90.00
_cell.angle_gamma   90.00
#
_symmetry.space_group_name_H-M   'P 1'
#
loop_
_entity.id
_entity.type
_entity.pdbx_description
1 polymer ?
#
loop_
_entity_poly.entity_id
_entity_poly.type
_entity_poly.pdbx_seq_one_letter_code
_entity_poly.pdbx_strand_id
1 'polypeptide(L)'
;MPDAFSVLLQRLQAGFDTIAPGADPVLRASDRADFQANGALSLAKQIGRSPQKVAAEVVAASALDDLCDTVEVSGPGFINLTLSDAFVSDQTAAVGADERLGAAITATPQRMVIDYSSPNVAKEMHVGHLRSTVIGDALARVLGFLGHEVLRENHIGDWGTPFGMLIEHLIDVGGAVDAESFSVRDLNEFYAQARLQFDRDPEFGERCRQRVVLLQGGDAETLRLWEIFVAESLRHIDEVYGMLGVLLTDDDVAAESSYNPLLDVVVDELGAKGLLVEDGGALCVFPEGFTNRQGDPLPLIVRKSDGGYGYPATDLASIKDRMERRGATTLLYVVGAEQALHLRLVFAVARLAGYLPGTSEAVHVGFGLILGAGGKKLASRSGESERLIDLLAEGVARATASMAERPSDLSAEQRAQVARWLGIGAVKYADLSTERMRDYVFDWDRMLAFEGNTGPYLQYAHARIRSIFRKAEVPPPARGTRPAVDQPQERALALQLLGFSAAIEATAEAYSPAKLCAYLFDLASSFTTFYEACRVLVDDEAVRTSRLALCDLTARVLAQGLSLLGMEAPEQM
;
A
#
# COMPACT_ATOMS: atom_id res chain seq x y z
N MET A 1 1.99 -1.94 24.90
CA MET A 1 0.96 -1.47 25.86
C MET A 1 -0.26 -1.04 25.05
N PRO A 2 -1.47 -1.15 25.57
CA PRO A 2 -2.62 -0.59 24.86
C PRO A 2 -2.46 0.95 24.78
N ASP A 3 -2.73 1.51 23.60
CA ASP A 3 -2.75 2.95 23.39
C ASP A 3 -3.93 3.62 24.11
N ALA A 4 -3.96 4.96 24.17
CA ALA A 4 -5.00 5.70 24.88
C ALA A 4 -6.42 5.41 24.36
N PHE A 5 -6.58 5.20 23.04
CA PHE A 5 -7.86 4.84 22.43
C PHE A 5 -8.33 3.45 22.88
N SER A 6 -7.43 2.46 22.86
CA SER A 6 -7.71 1.10 23.31
C SER A 6 -8.07 1.03 24.79
N VAL A 7 -7.39 1.82 25.64
CA VAL A 7 -7.72 1.91 27.08
C VAL A 7 -9.12 2.48 27.28
N LEU A 8 -9.43 3.61 26.61
CA LEU A 8 -10.77 4.21 26.67
C LEU A 8 -11.85 3.25 26.15
N LEU A 9 -11.58 2.62 24.99
CA LEU A 9 -12.51 1.68 24.39
C LEU A 9 -12.81 0.53 25.33
N GLN A 10 -11.79 -0.04 25.98
CA GLN A 10 -11.97 -1.14 26.95
C GLN A 10 -12.83 -0.72 28.15
N ARG A 11 -12.60 0.48 28.69
CA ARG A 11 -13.38 1.02 29.83
C ARG A 11 -14.84 1.28 29.43
N LEU A 12 -15.04 1.89 28.26
CA LEU A 12 -16.39 2.13 27.72
C LEU A 12 -17.11 0.81 27.42
N GLN A 13 -16.41 -0.16 26.79
CA GLN A 13 -16.98 -1.47 26.51
C GLN A 13 -17.49 -2.14 27.77
N ALA A 14 -16.71 -2.11 28.86
CA ALA A 14 -17.15 -2.64 30.15
C ALA A 14 -18.43 -1.94 30.65
N GLY A 15 -18.55 -0.61 30.47
CA GLY A 15 -19.77 0.14 30.79
C GLY A 15 -20.96 -0.26 29.90
N PHE A 16 -20.77 -0.38 28.60
CA PHE A 16 -21.81 -0.84 27.66
C PHE A 16 -22.26 -2.26 27.95
N ASP A 17 -21.34 -3.17 28.28
CA ASP A 17 -21.61 -4.56 28.57
C ASP A 17 -22.49 -4.75 29.81
N THR A 18 -22.51 -3.81 30.75
CA THR A 18 -23.45 -3.83 31.89
C THR A 18 -24.91 -3.68 31.46
N ILE A 19 -25.16 -3.08 30.30
CA ILE A 19 -26.52 -2.85 29.77
C ILE A 19 -26.86 -3.87 28.69
N ALA A 20 -25.94 -4.09 27.75
CA ALA A 20 -26.07 -5.07 26.67
C ALA A 20 -24.69 -5.62 26.27
N PRO A 21 -24.35 -6.86 26.58
CA PRO A 21 -23.07 -7.46 26.22
C PRO A 21 -22.79 -7.38 24.71
N GLY A 22 -21.62 -6.91 24.36
CA GLY A 22 -21.18 -6.76 22.98
C GLY A 22 -21.72 -5.53 22.23
N ALA A 23 -22.40 -4.60 22.92
CA ALA A 23 -22.80 -3.34 22.30
C ALA A 23 -21.58 -2.46 22.01
N ASP A 24 -21.46 -1.97 20.78
CA ASP A 24 -20.33 -1.13 20.33
C ASP A 24 -20.41 0.29 20.92
N PRO A 25 -19.37 0.75 21.63
CA PRO A 25 -19.28 2.13 22.10
C PRO A 25 -19.25 3.17 21.00
N VAL A 26 -18.81 2.83 19.79
CA VAL A 26 -18.59 3.75 18.64
C VAL A 26 -17.74 4.96 19.06
N LEU A 27 -16.55 4.66 19.61
CA LEU A 27 -15.58 5.68 20.05
C LEU A 27 -14.86 6.29 18.83
N ARG A 28 -14.71 7.61 18.83
CA ARG A 28 -14.01 8.36 17.76
C ARG A 28 -13.40 9.65 18.31
N ALA A 29 -12.42 10.22 17.60
CA ALA A 29 -11.94 11.57 17.84
C ALA A 29 -13.07 12.60 17.63
N SER A 30 -13.00 13.74 18.31
CA SER A 30 -14.07 14.74 18.32
C SER A 30 -13.52 16.16 18.30
N ASP A 31 -14.20 17.07 17.61
CA ASP A 31 -13.88 18.50 17.63
C ASP A 31 -14.36 19.21 18.92
N ARG A 32 -15.14 18.52 19.76
CA ARG A 32 -15.74 19.09 20.99
C ARG A 32 -15.05 18.65 22.27
N ALA A 33 -14.34 17.55 22.20
CA ALA A 33 -13.57 16.93 23.26
C ALA A 33 -12.45 16.11 22.61
N ASP A 34 -11.60 15.45 23.37
CA ASP A 34 -10.56 14.60 22.77
C ASP A 34 -11.19 13.39 22.03
N PHE A 35 -12.22 12.80 22.67
CA PHE A 35 -12.97 11.68 22.11
C PHE A 35 -14.47 11.81 22.33
N GLN A 36 -15.25 11.09 21.51
CA GLN A 36 -16.69 11.00 21.65
C GLN A 36 -17.16 9.56 21.40
N ALA A 37 -17.97 9.01 22.32
CA ALA A 37 -18.63 7.73 22.14
C ALA A 37 -20.11 7.93 21.78
N ASN A 38 -20.54 7.29 20.69
CA ASN A 38 -21.88 7.47 20.11
C ASN A 38 -22.77 6.22 20.20
N GLY A 39 -22.25 5.11 20.73
CA GLY A 39 -22.94 3.83 20.80
C GLY A 39 -24.24 3.83 21.61
N ALA A 40 -24.36 4.77 22.59
CA ALA A 40 -25.58 4.90 23.39
C ALA A 40 -26.85 5.20 22.56
N LEU A 41 -26.72 5.84 21.40
CA LEU A 41 -27.84 6.13 20.50
C LEU A 41 -28.42 4.85 19.88
N SER A 42 -27.57 4.00 19.33
CA SER A 42 -27.96 2.75 18.70
C SER A 42 -28.48 1.76 19.73
N LEU A 43 -27.79 1.64 20.87
CA LEU A 43 -28.19 0.78 21.97
C LEU A 43 -29.57 1.17 22.54
N ALA A 44 -29.78 2.46 22.81
CA ALA A 44 -31.05 2.96 23.33
C ALA A 44 -32.24 2.65 22.40
N LYS A 45 -32.02 2.77 21.07
CA LYS A 45 -33.03 2.40 20.07
C LYS A 45 -33.36 0.91 20.12
N GLN A 46 -32.35 0.05 20.30
CA GLN A 46 -32.53 -1.40 20.37
C GLN A 46 -33.33 -1.84 21.60
N ILE A 47 -33.06 -1.21 22.77
CA ILE A 47 -33.68 -1.57 24.05
C ILE A 47 -34.92 -0.71 24.41
N GLY A 48 -35.33 0.21 23.54
CA GLY A 48 -36.53 1.06 23.75
C GLY A 48 -36.40 2.07 24.90
N ARG A 49 -35.18 2.59 25.18
CA ARG A 49 -34.91 3.49 26.32
C ARG A 49 -34.44 4.88 25.82
N SER A 50 -34.41 5.86 26.73
CA SER A 50 -33.86 7.18 26.44
C SER A 50 -32.33 7.09 26.24
N PRO A 51 -31.77 7.59 25.11
CA PRO A 51 -30.33 7.56 24.86
C PRO A 51 -29.52 8.30 25.91
N GLN A 52 -30.03 9.43 26.44
CA GLN A 52 -29.36 10.19 27.52
C GLN A 52 -29.25 9.38 28.81
N LYS A 53 -30.32 8.61 29.16
CA LYS A 53 -30.28 7.75 30.35
C LYS A 53 -29.32 6.57 30.17
N VAL A 54 -29.31 5.96 28.97
CA VAL A 54 -28.35 4.90 28.61
C VAL A 54 -26.92 5.43 28.69
N ALA A 55 -26.63 6.61 28.10
CA ALA A 55 -25.32 7.21 28.16
C ALA A 55 -24.86 7.50 29.59
N ALA A 56 -25.74 8.03 30.44
CA ALA A 56 -25.42 8.29 31.84
C ALA A 56 -25.11 7.01 32.65
N GLU A 57 -25.84 5.92 32.40
CA GLU A 57 -25.59 4.63 33.03
C GLU A 57 -24.27 4.00 32.54
N VAL A 58 -23.97 4.10 31.23
CA VAL A 58 -22.68 3.67 30.68
C VAL A 58 -21.54 4.42 31.35
N VAL A 59 -21.61 5.77 31.43
CA VAL A 59 -20.58 6.61 32.08
C VAL A 59 -20.36 6.16 33.52
N ALA A 60 -21.44 5.98 34.29
CA ALA A 60 -21.36 5.58 35.70
C ALA A 60 -20.71 4.21 35.90
N ALA A 61 -20.83 3.30 34.89
CA ALA A 61 -20.25 1.95 34.92
C ALA A 61 -18.85 1.85 34.32
N SER A 62 -18.38 2.87 33.57
CA SER A 62 -17.13 2.81 32.79
C SER A 62 -15.86 3.14 33.59
N ALA A 63 -15.97 3.61 34.84
CA ALA A 63 -14.83 3.99 35.71
C ALA A 63 -13.79 4.83 34.96
N LEU A 64 -14.16 6.04 34.52
CA LEU A 64 -13.34 6.94 33.68
C LEU A 64 -12.60 8.04 34.49
N ASP A 65 -12.80 8.11 35.80
CA ASP A 65 -12.29 9.21 36.64
C ASP A 65 -10.75 9.29 36.71
N ASP A 66 -10.06 8.18 36.50
CA ASP A 66 -8.60 8.08 36.44
C ASP A 66 -8.03 8.45 35.06
N LEU A 67 -8.88 8.51 34.03
CA LEU A 67 -8.49 8.76 32.66
C LEU A 67 -8.88 10.16 32.16
N CYS A 68 -10.02 10.67 32.62
CA CYS A 68 -10.64 11.88 32.08
C CYS A 68 -10.81 12.95 33.15
N ASP A 69 -10.48 14.19 32.81
CA ASP A 69 -10.82 15.38 33.62
C ASP A 69 -12.31 15.73 33.48
N THR A 70 -12.88 15.47 32.29
CA THR A 70 -14.29 15.78 32.02
C THR A 70 -14.92 14.66 31.20
N VAL A 71 -16.07 14.18 31.67
CA VAL A 71 -16.97 13.27 30.96
C VAL A 71 -18.35 13.89 30.90
N GLU A 72 -18.80 14.28 29.71
CA GLU A 72 -20.06 15.01 29.53
C GLU A 72 -21.01 14.25 28.61
N VAL A 73 -22.24 14.02 29.06
CA VAL A 73 -23.33 13.53 28.22
C VAL A 73 -24.06 14.71 27.59
N SER A 74 -23.94 14.86 26.27
CA SER A 74 -24.51 15.98 25.51
C SER A 74 -25.50 15.54 24.44
N GLY A 75 -26.34 16.49 24.00
CA GLY A 75 -27.30 16.28 22.93
C GLY A 75 -28.20 15.05 23.15
N PRO A 76 -28.39 14.20 22.14
CA PRO A 76 -29.26 13.02 22.23
C PRO A 76 -28.62 11.81 22.96
N GLY A 77 -27.43 11.97 23.60
CA GLY A 77 -26.75 10.88 24.30
C GLY A 77 -25.32 10.62 23.79
N PHE A 78 -24.64 11.64 23.27
CA PHE A 78 -23.21 11.64 22.99
C PHE A 78 -22.42 11.72 24.29
N ILE A 79 -21.43 10.86 24.46
CA ILE A 79 -20.51 10.87 25.60
C ILE A 79 -19.21 11.54 25.11
N ASN A 80 -18.97 12.78 25.55
CA ASN A 80 -17.74 13.53 25.26
C ASN A 80 -16.73 13.27 26.38
N LEU A 81 -15.49 12.99 26.00
CA LEU A 81 -14.41 12.58 26.89
C LEU A 81 -13.22 13.50 26.68
N THR A 82 -12.83 14.23 27.72
CA THR A 82 -11.59 15.02 27.76
C THR A 82 -10.63 14.33 28.71
N LEU A 83 -9.52 13.85 28.16
CA LEU A 83 -8.47 13.16 28.92
C LEU A 83 -7.80 14.08 29.92
N SER A 84 -7.40 13.58 31.07
CA SER A 84 -6.58 14.32 32.01
C SER A 84 -5.17 14.56 31.46
N ASP A 85 -4.60 15.72 31.76
CA ASP A 85 -3.22 16.05 31.35
C ASP A 85 -2.21 15.06 31.93
N ALA A 86 -2.48 14.55 33.13
CA ALA A 86 -1.66 13.50 33.74
C ALA A 86 -1.66 12.21 32.90
N PHE A 87 -2.85 11.77 32.48
CA PHE A 87 -2.98 10.57 31.63
C PHE A 87 -2.34 10.78 30.25
N VAL A 88 -2.56 11.92 29.60
CA VAL A 88 -1.93 12.25 28.31
C VAL A 88 -0.41 12.22 28.43
N SER A 89 0.17 12.84 29.47
CA SER A 89 1.62 12.84 29.73
C SER A 89 2.17 11.43 29.96
N ASP A 90 1.49 10.61 30.76
CA ASP A 90 1.90 9.26 31.09
C ASP A 90 1.83 8.33 29.87
N GLN A 91 0.77 8.42 29.08
CA GLN A 91 0.63 7.65 27.83
C GLN A 91 1.68 8.09 26.78
N THR A 92 1.93 9.39 26.66
CA THR A 92 2.98 9.90 25.75
C THR A 92 4.36 9.39 26.16
N ALA A 93 4.66 9.33 27.45
CA ALA A 93 5.90 8.74 27.96
C ALA A 93 5.97 7.24 27.64
N ALA A 94 4.88 6.49 27.83
CA ALA A 94 4.81 5.08 27.53
C ALA A 94 5.04 4.79 26.05
N VAL A 95 4.40 5.53 25.14
CA VAL A 95 4.64 5.47 23.68
C VAL A 95 6.09 5.83 23.36
N GLY A 96 6.65 6.85 24.02
CA GLY A 96 8.05 7.25 23.83
C GLY A 96 9.07 6.19 24.28
N ALA A 97 8.73 5.36 25.28
CA ALA A 97 9.56 4.26 25.76
C ALA A 97 9.50 3.03 24.83
N ASP A 98 8.39 2.85 24.11
CA ASP A 98 8.19 1.71 23.23
C ASP A 98 8.95 1.88 21.89
N GLU A 99 9.63 0.82 21.47
CA GLU A 99 10.32 0.79 20.16
C GLU A 99 9.34 0.81 18.99
N ARG A 100 8.14 0.31 19.21
CA ARG A 100 7.05 0.28 18.21
C ARG A 100 6.13 1.48 18.29
N LEU A 101 6.45 2.46 19.14
CA LEU A 101 5.70 3.71 19.29
C LEU A 101 4.21 3.50 19.61
N GLY A 102 3.91 2.54 20.47
CA GLY A 102 2.55 2.19 20.90
C GLY A 102 1.80 1.24 19.95
N ALA A 103 2.33 0.96 18.78
CA ALA A 103 1.67 0.05 17.84
C ALA A 103 1.78 -1.41 18.29
N ALA A 104 0.64 -2.01 18.62
CA ALA A 104 0.58 -3.39 19.06
C ALA A 104 0.84 -4.37 17.91
N ILE A 105 1.39 -5.54 18.27
CA ILE A 105 1.37 -6.70 17.37
C ILE A 105 -0.02 -7.33 17.45
N THR A 106 -0.59 -7.69 16.31
CA THR A 106 -1.91 -8.33 16.27
C THR A 106 -1.92 -9.64 17.08
N ALA A 107 -2.99 -9.84 17.84
CA ALA A 107 -3.21 -11.09 18.57
C ALA A 107 -3.57 -12.29 17.65
N THR A 108 -3.99 -11.99 16.41
CA THR A 108 -4.42 -12.97 15.42
C THR A 108 -3.63 -12.81 14.13
N PRO A 109 -2.32 -13.17 14.13
CA PRO A 109 -1.50 -13.06 12.92
C PRO A 109 -2.06 -13.94 11.81
N GLN A 110 -2.14 -13.39 10.62
CA GLN A 110 -2.56 -14.07 9.40
C GLN A 110 -1.37 -14.29 8.49
N ARG A 111 -1.42 -15.33 7.69
CA ARG A 111 -0.50 -15.55 6.59
C ARG A 111 -1.11 -14.97 5.31
N MET A 112 -0.56 -13.86 4.84
CA MET A 112 -1.12 -13.05 3.79
C MET A 112 -0.23 -13.07 2.56
N VAL A 113 -0.79 -13.35 1.39
CA VAL A 113 -0.10 -13.13 0.11
C VAL A 113 -0.53 -11.76 -0.43
N ILE A 114 0.43 -10.93 -0.79
CA ILE A 114 0.18 -9.65 -1.46
C ILE A 114 0.79 -9.72 -2.85
N ASP A 115 -0.07 -9.75 -3.87
CA ASP A 115 0.26 -9.74 -5.28
C ASP A 115 0.26 -8.29 -5.78
N TYR A 116 1.42 -7.77 -6.16
CA TYR A 116 1.57 -6.37 -6.56
C TYR A 116 2.73 -6.15 -7.53
N SER A 117 2.72 -4.99 -8.18
CA SER A 117 3.58 -4.61 -9.30
C SER A 117 3.26 -5.37 -10.58
N SER A 118 3.57 -6.64 -10.65
CA SER A 118 3.16 -7.61 -11.67
C SER A 118 3.32 -7.11 -13.13
N PRO A 119 4.52 -6.63 -13.52
CA PRO A 119 4.75 -6.11 -14.85
C PRO A 119 4.79 -7.25 -15.88
N ASN A 120 4.38 -6.93 -17.11
CA ASN A 120 4.62 -7.83 -18.24
C ASN A 120 6.10 -7.77 -18.62
N VAL A 121 6.72 -8.92 -18.68
CA VAL A 121 8.07 -9.10 -19.18
C VAL A 121 8.09 -8.81 -20.70
N ALA A 122 9.23 -8.45 -21.25
CA ALA A 122 9.40 -7.98 -22.62
C ALA A 122 8.97 -6.52 -22.90
N LYS A 123 8.58 -5.79 -21.87
CA LYS A 123 8.30 -4.34 -21.95
C LYS A 123 8.89 -3.64 -20.75
N GLU A 124 9.33 -2.40 -20.97
CA GLU A 124 9.74 -1.56 -19.83
C GLU A 124 8.54 -1.22 -18.93
N MET A 125 8.82 -1.09 -17.63
CA MET A 125 7.83 -0.59 -16.71
C MET A 125 7.43 0.84 -17.07
N HIS A 126 6.15 1.09 -17.17
CA HIS A 126 5.59 2.41 -17.41
C HIS A 126 4.85 2.92 -16.17
N VAL A 127 4.48 4.18 -16.21
CA VAL A 127 3.82 4.87 -15.09
C VAL A 127 2.57 4.15 -14.57
N GLY A 128 1.91 3.34 -15.40
CA GLY A 128 0.77 2.53 -14.99
C GLY A 128 1.10 1.45 -13.93
N HIS A 129 2.37 1.03 -13.83
CA HIS A 129 2.81 0.08 -12.81
C HIS A 129 3.12 0.75 -11.46
N LEU A 130 3.29 2.09 -11.43
CA LEU A 130 3.68 2.81 -10.22
C LEU A 130 2.70 2.56 -9.07
N ARG A 131 1.40 2.72 -9.31
CA ARG A 131 0.37 2.61 -8.26
C ARG A 131 0.34 1.24 -7.60
N SER A 132 0.32 0.17 -8.41
CA SER A 132 0.38 -1.19 -7.88
C SER A 132 1.61 -1.38 -7.01
N THR A 133 2.78 -0.98 -7.52
CA THR A 133 4.07 -1.15 -6.86
C THR A 133 4.15 -0.43 -5.52
N VAL A 134 3.81 0.87 -5.46
CA VAL A 134 3.97 1.64 -4.21
C VAL A 134 2.88 1.36 -3.19
N ILE A 135 1.63 1.10 -3.62
CA ILE A 135 0.53 0.74 -2.72
C ILE A 135 0.80 -0.64 -2.10
N GLY A 136 1.18 -1.63 -2.94
CA GLY A 136 1.47 -2.98 -2.48
C GLY A 136 2.65 -3.01 -1.51
N ASP A 137 3.73 -2.29 -1.81
CA ASP A 137 4.90 -2.18 -0.93
C ASP A 137 4.57 -1.54 0.43
N ALA A 138 3.79 -0.45 0.43
CA ALA A 138 3.34 0.20 1.67
C ALA A 138 2.46 -0.74 2.51
N LEU A 139 1.53 -1.48 1.88
CA LEU A 139 0.70 -2.46 2.58
C LEU A 139 1.53 -3.63 3.12
N ALA A 140 2.50 -4.13 2.36
CA ALA A 140 3.41 -5.18 2.84
C ALA A 140 4.18 -4.73 4.09
N ARG A 141 4.66 -3.49 4.12
CA ARG A 141 5.35 -2.91 5.29
C ARG A 141 4.42 -2.74 6.49
N VAL A 142 3.22 -2.19 6.28
CA VAL A 142 2.23 -1.94 7.35
C VAL A 142 1.74 -3.25 7.95
N LEU A 143 1.35 -4.22 7.13
CA LEU A 143 0.84 -5.51 7.60
C LEU A 143 1.94 -6.33 8.29
N GLY A 144 3.17 -6.33 7.75
CA GLY A 144 4.32 -6.92 8.41
C GLY A 144 4.67 -6.24 9.73
N PHE A 145 4.56 -4.91 9.80
CA PHE A 145 4.76 -4.16 11.04
C PHE A 145 3.70 -4.52 12.10
N LEU A 146 2.47 -4.79 11.71
CA LEU A 146 1.42 -5.28 12.62
C LEU A 146 1.61 -6.75 13.05
N GLY A 147 2.60 -7.46 12.50
CA GLY A 147 2.92 -8.83 12.89
C GLY A 147 2.23 -9.91 12.08
N HIS A 148 1.62 -9.58 10.93
CA HIS A 148 1.18 -10.59 9.98
C HIS A 148 2.39 -11.21 9.26
N GLU A 149 2.28 -12.48 8.87
CA GLU A 149 3.25 -13.12 7.97
C GLU A 149 2.91 -12.73 6.53
N VAL A 150 3.67 -11.80 5.97
CA VAL A 150 3.44 -11.28 4.63
C VAL A 150 4.34 -11.98 3.61
N LEU A 151 3.74 -12.69 2.68
CA LEU A 151 4.36 -13.25 1.50
C LEU A 151 4.12 -12.28 0.34
N ARG A 152 5.18 -11.64 -0.12
CA ARG A 152 5.10 -10.79 -1.31
C ARG A 152 5.13 -11.66 -2.55
N GLU A 153 4.37 -11.28 -3.56
CA GLU A 153 4.40 -11.90 -4.88
C GLU A 153 4.41 -10.85 -5.98
N ASN A 154 5.31 -11.04 -6.92
CA ASN A 154 5.40 -10.30 -8.16
C ASN A 154 4.96 -11.24 -9.30
N HIS A 155 3.67 -11.22 -9.61
CA HIS A 155 3.06 -12.10 -10.63
C HIS A 155 3.35 -11.56 -12.02
N ILE A 156 4.60 -11.77 -12.50
CA ILE A 156 5.06 -11.26 -13.79
C ILE A 156 4.43 -12.03 -14.97
N GLY A 157 4.06 -11.28 -16.01
CA GLY A 157 3.58 -11.85 -17.27
C GLY A 157 4.76 -12.24 -18.16
N ASP A 158 5.24 -13.47 -18.05
CA ASP A 158 6.40 -13.99 -18.78
C ASP A 158 6.03 -14.97 -19.90
N TRP A 159 4.75 -15.02 -20.28
CA TRP A 159 4.19 -16.04 -21.15
C TRP A 159 3.34 -15.46 -22.28
N GLY A 160 3.07 -16.28 -23.29
CA GLY A 160 2.10 -15.96 -24.32
C GLY A 160 2.64 -15.31 -25.60
N THR A 161 1.73 -14.75 -26.41
CA THR A 161 1.99 -14.20 -27.75
C THR A 161 3.13 -13.20 -27.83
N PRO A 162 3.37 -12.32 -26.84
CA PRO A 162 4.50 -11.39 -26.86
C PRO A 162 5.86 -12.08 -27.05
N PHE A 163 6.06 -13.21 -26.36
CA PHE A 163 7.30 -13.97 -26.48
C PHE A 163 7.42 -14.69 -27.82
N GLY A 164 6.32 -15.24 -28.35
CA GLY A 164 6.29 -15.78 -29.70
C GLY A 164 6.74 -14.76 -30.75
N MET A 165 6.27 -13.50 -30.63
CA MET A 165 6.66 -12.40 -31.53
C MET A 165 8.15 -12.06 -31.39
N LEU A 166 8.65 -11.91 -30.16
CA LEU A 166 10.05 -11.54 -29.92
C LEU A 166 11.00 -12.61 -30.43
N ILE A 167 10.73 -13.89 -30.14
CA ILE A 167 11.59 -15.00 -30.53
C ILE A 167 11.58 -15.16 -32.05
N GLU A 168 10.41 -15.11 -32.72
CA GLU A 168 10.34 -15.23 -34.18
C GLU A 168 11.01 -14.04 -34.88
N HIS A 169 10.83 -12.82 -34.36
CA HIS A 169 11.49 -11.65 -34.91
C HIS A 169 13.02 -11.73 -34.75
N LEU A 170 13.51 -12.22 -33.61
CA LEU A 170 14.95 -12.46 -33.41
C LEU A 170 15.53 -13.47 -34.42
N ILE A 171 14.79 -14.53 -34.70
CA ILE A 171 15.18 -15.52 -35.69
C ILE A 171 15.22 -14.91 -37.10
N ASP A 172 14.21 -14.12 -37.48
CA ASP A 172 14.09 -13.49 -38.80
C ASP A 172 15.24 -12.48 -39.07
N VAL A 173 15.67 -11.73 -38.05
CA VAL A 173 16.80 -10.77 -38.19
C VAL A 173 18.17 -11.41 -38.05
N GLY A 174 18.24 -12.76 -37.93
CA GLY A 174 19.49 -13.51 -37.80
C GLY A 174 20.23 -13.34 -36.48
N GLY A 175 19.57 -12.75 -35.48
CA GLY A 175 20.15 -12.35 -34.19
C GLY A 175 20.21 -13.47 -33.15
N ALA A 176 19.86 -14.71 -33.45
CA ALA A 176 19.94 -15.83 -32.49
C ALA A 176 21.36 -16.06 -31.92
N VAL A 177 22.38 -15.49 -32.58
CA VAL A 177 23.79 -15.58 -32.17
C VAL A 177 24.19 -14.48 -31.17
N ASP A 178 23.50 -13.33 -31.16
CA ASP A 178 23.87 -12.14 -30.38
C ASP A 178 22.80 -11.75 -29.32
N ALA A 179 21.86 -12.65 -29.01
CA ALA A 179 20.77 -12.36 -28.07
C ALA A 179 21.26 -11.94 -26.66
N GLU A 180 22.47 -12.35 -26.26
CA GLU A 180 23.08 -11.98 -24.97
C GLU A 180 23.58 -10.51 -24.92
N SER A 181 23.61 -9.81 -26.06
CA SER A 181 24.09 -8.41 -26.15
C SER A 181 22.98 -7.37 -26.13
N PHE A 182 21.71 -7.77 -26.05
CA PHE A 182 20.58 -6.83 -26.03
C PHE A 182 20.55 -6.01 -24.73
N SER A 183 20.51 -4.68 -24.87
CA SER A 183 20.14 -3.80 -23.76
C SER A 183 18.62 -3.64 -23.67
N VAL A 184 18.11 -3.26 -22.51
CA VAL A 184 16.65 -3.09 -22.29
C VAL A 184 16.04 -2.03 -23.22
N ARG A 185 16.80 -0.98 -23.55
CA ARG A 185 16.35 0.04 -24.52
C ARG A 185 16.17 -0.59 -25.91
N ASP A 186 17.05 -1.49 -26.27
CA ASP A 186 16.96 -2.25 -27.53
C ASP A 186 15.76 -3.20 -27.51
N LEU A 187 15.42 -3.78 -26.36
CA LEU A 187 14.29 -4.71 -26.22
C LEU A 187 12.94 -4.06 -26.51
N ASN A 188 12.71 -2.81 -26.07
CA ASN A 188 11.46 -2.09 -26.37
C ASN A 188 11.32 -1.75 -27.85
N GLU A 189 12.39 -1.23 -28.46
CA GLU A 189 12.40 -0.96 -29.89
C GLU A 189 12.20 -2.25 -30.68
N PHE A 190 12.86 -3.31 -30.26
CA PHE A 190 12.73 -4.65 -30.83
C PHE A 190 11.30 -5.20 -30.72
N TYR A 191 10.66 -5.03 -29.54
CA TYR A 191 9.27 -5.39 -29.36
C TYR A 191 8.34 -4.59 -30.28
N ALA A 192 8.57 -3.30 -30.43
CA ALA A 192 7.76 -2.46 -31.32
C ALA A 192 7.87 -2.91 -32.77
N GLN A 193 9.08 -3.27 -33.23
CA GLN A 193 9.31 -3.81 -34.58
C GLN A 193 8.64 -5.19 -34.75
N ALA A 194 8.81 -6.10 -33.80
CA ALA A 194 8.14 -7.41 -33.81
C ALA A 194 6.61 -7.26 -33.86
N ARG A 195 6.06 -6.32 -33.11
CA ARG A 195 4.62 -6.03 -33.10
C ARG A 195 4.14 -5.49 -34.45
N LEU A 196 4.86 -4.56 -35.04
CA LEU A 196 4.54 -4.04 -36.38
C LEU A 196 4.58 -5.14 -37.44
N GLN A 197 5.53 -6.07 -37.37
CA GLN A 197 5.61 -7.22 -38.26
C GLN A 197 4.41 -8.15 -38.04
N PHE A 198 4.07 -8.44 -36.79
CA PHE A 198 2.91 -9.28 -36.43
C PHE A 198 1.59 -8.74 -36.97
N ASP A 199 1.39 -7.43 -36.91
CA ASP A 199 0.15 -6.79 -37.36
C ASP A 199 0.05 -6.68 -38.89
N ARG A 200 1.18 -6.74 -39.61
CA ARG A 200 1.25 -6.57 -41.09
C ARG A 200 1.42 -7.88 -41.87
N ASP A 201 2.01 -8.89 -41.27
CA ASP A 201 2.35 -10.17 -41.90
C ASP A 201 1.61 -11.34 -41.24
N PRO A 202 0.52 -11.85 -41.87
CA PRO A 202 -0.23 -12.98 -41.33
C PRO A 202 0.60 -14.26 -41.19
N GLU A 203 1.61 -14.51 -42.09
CA GLU A 203 2.47 -15.68 -42.00
C GLU A 203 3.40 -15.59 -40.79
N PHE A 204 3.95 -14.43 -40.54
CA PHE A 204 4.71 -14.17 -39.31
C PHE A 204 3.82 -14.35 -38.07
N GLY A 205 2.59 -13.83 -38.11
CA GLY A 205 1.63 -14.01 -37.02
C GLY A 205 1.32 -15.48 -36.72
N GLU A 206 1.25 -16.33 -37.74
CA GLU A 206 1.07 -17.78 -37.56
C GLU A 206 2.30 -18.45 -36.96
N ARG A 207 3.50 -18.10 -37.43
CA ARG A 207 4.76 -18.61 -36.84
C ARG A 207 4.88 -18.19 -35.36
N CYS A 208 4.50 -16.97 -35.01
CA CYS A 208 4.50 -16.52 -33.62
C CYS A 208 3.58 -17.36 -32.73
N ARG A 209 2.38 -17.72 -33.20
CA ARG A 209 1.48 -18.62 -32.47
C ARG A 209 2.08 -20.02 -32.30
N GLN A 210 2.67 -20.56 -33.36
CA GLN A 210 3.37 -21.86 -33.31
C GLN A 210 4.57 -21.81 -32.36
N ARG A 211 5.31 -20.68 -32.30
CA ARG A 211 6.42 -20.48 -31.36
C ARG A 211 5.94 -20.53 -29.92
N VAL A 212 4.77 -19.97 -29.62
CA VAL A 212 4.17 -20.08 -28.27
C VAL A 212 3.86 -21.55 -27.93
N VAL A 213 3.38 -22.33 -28.89
CA VAL A 213 3.14 -23.76 -28.65
C VAL A 213 4.46 -24.50 -28.39
N LEU A 214 5.53 -24.20 -29.15
CA LEU A 214 6.86 -24.76 -28.92
C LEU A 214 7.39 -24.39 -27.53
N LEU A 215 7.22 -23.14 -27.14
CA LEU A 215 7.58 -22.65 -25.78
C LEU A 215 6.85 -23.47 -24.71
N GLN A 216 5.53 -23.63 -24.86
CA GLN A 216 4.70 -24.43 -23.95
C GLN A 216 5.05 -25.91 -23.97
N GLY A 217 5.48 -26.41 -25.10
CA GLY A 217 5.92 -27.81 -25.28
C GLY A 217 7.34 -28.09 -24.78
N GLY A 218 8.07 -27.08 -24.32
CA GLY A 218 9.42 -27.26 -23.77
C GLY A 218 10.51 -27.38 -24.81
N ASP A 219 10.33 -26.82 -26.04
CA ASP A 219 11.37 -26.80 -27.07
C ASP A 219 12.63 -26.09 -26.56
N ALA A 220 13.77 -26.79 -26.60
CA ALA A 220 14.99 -26.36 -25.93
C ALA A 220 15.55 -25.01 -26.46
N GLU A 221 15.49 -24.80 -27.79
CA GLU A 221 15.99 -23.54 -28.37
C GLU A 221 15.05 -22.37 -28.05
N THR A 222 13.74 -22.62 -28.12
CA THR A 222 12.72 -21.62 -27.74
C THR A 222 12.85 -21.22 -26.27
N LEU A 223 13.05 -22.18 -25.36
CA LEU A 223 13.27 -21.90 -23.93
C LEU A 223 14.55 -21.11 -23.72
N ARG A 224 15.66 -21.46 -24.38
CA ARG A 224 16.92 -20.70 -24.27
C ARG A 224 16.74 -19.23 -24.66
N LEU A 225 16.06 -18.94 -25.76
CA LEU A 225 15.80 -17.57 -26.19
C LEU A 225 14.83 -16.85 -25.25
N TRP A 226 13.83 -17.55 -24.76
CA TRP A 226 12.89 -17.03 -23.78
C TRP A 226 13.59 -16.63 -22.45
N GLU A 227 14.46 -17.50 -21.91
CA GLU A 227 15.23 -17.23 -20.70
C GLU A 227 16.07 -15.96 -20.80
N ILE A 228 16.69 -15.69 -21.95
CA ILE A 228 17.47 -14.47 -22.22
C ILE A 228 16.58 -13.23 -22.12
N PHE A 229 15.40 -13.24 -22.77
CA PHE A 229 14.47 -12.11 -22.73
C PHE A 229 13.91 -11.87 -21.32
N VAL A 230 13.60 -12.94 -20.59
CA VAL A 230 13.10 -12.84 -19.21
C VAL A 230 14.18 -12.27 -18.29
N ALA A 231 15.40 -12.80 -18.35
CA ALA A 231 16.50 -12.33 -17.48
C ALA A 231 16.82 -10.84 -17.72
N GLU A 232 16.86 -10.38 -18.97
CA GLU A 232 17.11 -8.97 -19.27
C GLU A 232 15.98 -8.06 -18.77
N SER A 233 14.73 -8.52 -18.90
CA SER A 233 13.58 -7.76 -18.41
C SER A 233 13.56 -7.67 -16.89
N LEU A 234 13.87 -8.77 -16.18
CA LEU A 234 13.96 -8.79 -14.72
C LEU A 234 15.03 -7.82 -14.22
N ARG A 235 16.21 -7.81 -14.86
CA ARG A 235 17.29 -6.85 -14.51
C ARG A 235 16.81 -5.39 -14.58
N HIS A 236 16.01 -5.05 -15.58
CA HIS A 236 15.46 -3.69 -15.69
C HIS A 236 14.39 -3.40 -14.64
N ILE A 237 13.53 -4.38 -14.35
CA ILE A 237 12.52 -4.26 -13.29
C ILE A 237 13.22 -4.02 -11.95
N ASP A 238 14.31 -4.73 -11.66
CA ASP A 238 15.11 -4.57 -10.44
C ASP A 238 15.75 -3.19 -10.33
N GLU A 239 16.18 -2.60 -11.44
CA GLU A 239 16.69 -1.23 -11.46
C GLU A 239 15.60 -0.23 -11.01
N VAL A 240 14.38 -0.37 -11.52
CA VAL A 240 13.23 0.46 -11.11
C VAL A 240 12.88 0.22 -9.64
N TYR A 241 12.87 -1.03 -9.19
CA TYR A 241 12.60 -1.39 -7.80
C TYR A 241 13.66 -0.82 -6.86
N GLY A 242 14.93 -0.89 -7.25
CA GLY A 242 16.04 -0.26 -6.51
C GLY A 242 15.95 1.26 -6.44
N MET A 243 15.45 1.92 -7.49
CA MET A 243 15.17 3.36 -7.45
C MET A 243 14.03 3.70 -6.51
N LEU A 244 12.93 2.94 -6.55
CA LEU A 244 11.77 3.11 -5.67
C LEU A 244 12.03 2.66 -4.22
N GLY A 245 13.04 1.81 -3.98
CA GLY A 245 13.29 1.24 -2.65
C GLY A 245 12.16 0.34 -2.16
N VAL A 246 11.55 -0.44 -3.07
CA VAL A 246 10.50 -1.41 -2.73
C VAL A 246 11.09 -2.72 -2.23
N LEU A 247 10.28 -3.53 -1.55
CA LEU A 247 10.72 -4.78 -0.89
C LEU A 247 10.79 -5.98 -1.85
N LEU A 248 10.26 -5.86 -3.08
CA LEU A 248 10.30 -6.97 -4.04
C LEU A 248 11.73 -7.31 -4.45
N THR A 249 11.99 -8.60 -4.52
CA THR A 249 13.25 -9.22 -4.94
C THR A 249 12.97 -10.38 -5.90
N ASP A 250 14.01 -11.00 -6.45
CA ASP A 250 13.89 -12.19 -7.28
C ASP A 250 13.17 -13.34 -6.58
N ASP A 251 13.31 -13.46 -5.26
CA ASP A 251 12.63 -14.49 -4.45
C ASP A 251 11.11 -14.31 -4.39
N ASP A 252 10.61 -13.11 -4.69
CA ASP A 252 9.19 -12.78 -4.71
C ASP A 252 8.55 -13.00 -6.10
N VAL A 253 9.34 -13.37 -7.12
CA VAL A 253 8.83 -13.59 -8.48
C VAL A 253 7.95 -14.85 -8.52
N ALA A 254 6.72 -14.66 -8.97
CA ALA A 254 5.71 -15.70 -9.17
C ALA A 254 5.18 -15.61 -10.61
N ALA A 255 6.03 -16.01 -11.56
CA ALA A 255 5.77 -15.87 -12.99
C ALA A 255 4.55 -16.69 -13.47
N GLU A 256 3.82 -16.20 -14.48
CA GLU A 256 2.70 -16.94 -15.10
C GLU A 256 3.13 -18.34 -15.52
N SER A 257 4.35 -18.50 -16.07
CA SER A 257 4.91 -19.78 -16.51
C SER A 257 5.04 -20.81 -15.39
N SER A 258 5.26 -20.38 -14.17
CA SER A 258 5.41 -21.26 -13.00
C SER A 258 4.14 -22.05 -12.66
N TYR A 259 2.99 -21.60 -13.12
CA TYR A 259 1.70 -22.24 -12.90
C TYR A 259 1.29 -23.23 -14.01
N ASN A 260 2.06 -23.34 -15.10
CA ASN A 260 1.77 -24.26 -16.21
C ASN A 260 1.49 -25.70 -15.76
N PRO A 261 2.26 -26.30 -14.82
CA PRO A 261 1.99 -27.67 -14.35
C PRO A 261 0.62 -27.85 -13.67
N LEU A 262 0.01 -26.74 -13.21
CA LEU A 262 -1.28 -26.77 -12.52
C LEU A 262 -2.48 -26.52 -13.44
N LEU A 263 -2.28 -26.09 -14.69
CA LEU A 263 -3.38 -25.69 -15.57
C LEU A 263 -4.28 -26.87 -15.93
N ASP A 264 -3.70 -28.02 -16.33
CA ASP A 264 -4.47 -29.24 -16.57
C ASP A 264 -5.14 -29.76 -15.30
N VAL A 265 -4.44 -29.68 -14.15
CA VAL A 265 -4.99 -30.08 -12.85
C VAL A 265 -6.25 -29.27 -12.51
N VAL A 266 -6.22 -27.94 -12.74
CA VAL A 266 -7.40 -27.07 -12.51
C VAL A 266 -8.56 -27.49 -13.41
N VAL A 267 -8.33 -27.74 -14.70
CA VAL A 267 -9.38 -28.18 -15.63
C VAL A 267 -9.98 -29.52 -15.19
N ASP A 268 -9.13 -30.50 -14.87
CA ASP A 268 -9.58 -31.83 -14.44
C ASP A 268 -10.40 -31.76 -13.14
N GLU A 269 -9.96 -30.98 -12.17
CA GLU A 269 -10.67 -30.81 -10.90
C GLU A 269 -12.03 -30.10 -11.07
N LEU A 270 -12.09 -29.05 -11.90
CA LEU A 270 -13.35 -28.36 -12.24
C LEU A 270 -14.31 -29.32 -12.96
N GLY A 271 -13.79 -30.15 -13.88
CA GLY A 271 -14.55 -31.18 -14.58
C GLY A 271 -15.09 -32.25 -13.64
N ALA A 272 -14.25 -32.78 -12.73
CA ALA A 272 -14.65 -33.77 -11.73
C ALA A 272 -15.74 -33.25 -10.77
N LYS A 273 -15.79 -31.93 -10.54
CA LYS A 273 -16.84 -31.27 -9.75
C LYS A 273 -18.08 -30.92 -10.55
N GLY A 274 -18.11 -31.20 -11.86
CA GLY A 274 -19.23 -30.88 -12.75
C GLY A 274 -19.45 -29.38 -12.95
N LEU A 275 -18.40 -28.55 -12.79
CA LEU A 275 -18.46 -27.10 -12.93
C LEU A 275 -18.20 -26.65 -14.38
N LEU A 276 -17.57 -27.48 -15.22
CA LEU A 276 -17.26 -27.15 -16.60
C LEU A 276 -18.44 -27.35 -17.53
N VAL A 277 -18.68 -26.36 -18.37
CA VAL A 277 -19.64 -26.38 -19.47
C VAL A 277 -18.90 -26.06 -20.75
N GLU A 278 -19.13 -26.84 -21.82
CA GLU A 278 -18.63 -26.52 -23.16
C GLU A 278 -19.54 -25.45 -23.77
N ASP A 279 -18.95 -24.30 -24.14
CA ASP A 279 -19.64 -23.21 -24.81
C ASP A 279 -18.78 -22.70 -25.98
N GLY A 280 -19.32 -22.81 -27.21
CA GLY A 280 -18.61 -22.42 -28.42
C GLY A 280 -17.26 -23.13 -28.64
N GLY A 281 -17.09 -24.35 -28.13
CA GLY A 281 -15.85 -25.12 -28.15
C GLY A 281 -14.84 -24.78 -27.07
N ALA A 282 -15.14 -23.82 -26.19
CA ALA A 282 -14.35 -23.45 -25.02
C ALA A 282 -14.90 -24.15 -23.76
N LEU A 283 -14.02 -24.40 -22.76
CA LEU A 283 -14.45 -24.89 -21.44
C LEU A 283 -14.63 -23.70 -20.50
N CYS A 284 -15.85 -23.54 -20.02
CA CYS A 284 -16.29 -22.37 -19.25
C CYS A 284 -16.89 -22.79 -17.91
N VAL A 285 -16.82 -21.91 -16.91
CA VAL A 285 -17.59 -21.97 -15.67
C VAL A 285 -18.53 -20.77 -15.62
N PHE A 286 -19.80 -20.99 -15.29
CA PHE A 286 -20.81 -19.94 -15.15
C PHE A 286 -21.18 -19.76 -13.68
N PRO A 287 -20.47 -18.88 -12.93
CA PRO A 287 -20.81 -18.63 -11.53
C PRO A 287 -22.13 -17.87 -11.43
N GLU A 288 -22.95 -18.23 -10.45
CA GLU A 288 -24.25 -17.61 -10.22
C GLU A 288 -24.12 -16.11 -9.87
N GLY A 289 -25.04 -15.29 -10.37
CA GLY A 289 -25.09 -13.85 -10.10
C GLY A 289 -24.23 -12.99 -11.01
N PHE A 290 -23.55 -13.56 -12.02
CA PHE A 290 -22.79 -12.82 -13.03
C PHE A 290 -23.49 -12.86 -14.37
N THR A 291 -23.83 -11.67 -14.90
CA THR A 291 -24.48 -11.53 -16.19
C THR A 291 -23.79 -10.48 -17.06
N ASN A 292 -23.89 -10.64 -18.38
CA ASN A 292 -23.47 -9.63 -19.34
C ASN A 292 -24.48 -8.46 -19.40
N ARG A 293 -24.24 -7.46 -20.26
CA ARG A 293 -25.13 -6.29 -20.42
C ARG A 293 -26.52 -6.65 -20.95
N GLN A 294 -26.67 -7.80 -21.59
CA GLN A 294 -27.92 -8.32 -22.14
C GLN A 294 -28.70 -9.13 -21.12
N GLY A 295 -28.10 -9.47 -19.96
CA GLY A 295 -28.71 -10.30 -18.91
C GLY A 295 -28.38 -11.78 -19.02
N ASP A 296 -27.58 -12.20 -20.03
CA ASP A 296 -27.16 -13.59 -20.16
C ASP A 296 -26.07 -13.92 -19.15
N PRO A 297 -25.95 -15.20 -18.71
CA PRO A 297 -24.89 -15.63 -17.83
C PRO A 297 -23.49 -15.32 -18.39
N LEU A 298 -22.61 -14.77 -17.54
CA LEU A 298 -21.25 -14.40 -17.94
C LEU A 298 -20.28 -15.54 -17.58
N PRO A 299 -19.61 -16.15 -18.59
CA PRO A 299 -18.66 -17.24 -18.35
C PRO A 299 -17.29 -16.74 -17.87
N LEU A 300 -16.63 -17.56 -17.05
CA LEU A 300 -15.19 -17.55 -16.90
C LEU A 300 -14.60 -18.63 -17.84
N ILE A 301 -13.87 -18.22 -18.87
CA ILE A 301 -13.28 -19.13 -19.86
C ILE A 301 -11.99 -19.72 -19.27
N VAL A 302 -12.02 -21.00 -18.92
CA VAL A 302 -10.87 -21.69 -18.34
C VAL A 302 -9.93 -22.23 -19.44
N ARG A 303 -10.51 -22.81 -20.51
CA ARG A 303 -9.74 -23.29 -21.68
C ARG A 303 -10.42 -22.83 -22.96
N LYS A 304 -9.66 -22.23 -23.86
CA LYS A 304 -10.14 -21.71 -25.14
C LYS A 304 -10.49 -22.83 -26.12
N SER A 305 -11.24 -22.50 -27.16
CA SER A 305 -11.61 -23.44 -28.23
C SER A 305 -10.42 -23.96 -29.05
N ASP A 306 -9.30 -23.23 -29.07
CA ASP A 306 -8.04 -23.68 -29.69
C ASP A 306 -7.20 -24.60 -28.77
N GLY A 307 -7.70 -24.92 -27.59
CA GLY A 307 -7.03 -25.74 -26.58
C GLY A 307 -6.07 -24.97 -25.66
N GLY A 308 -5.82 -23.69 -25.94
CA GLY A 308 -4.94 -22.84 -25.13
C GLY A 308 -5.59 -22.36 -23.84
N TYR A 309 -4.76 -22.04 -22.86
CA TYR A 309 -5.19 -21.44 -21.60
C TYR A 309 -5.22 -19.90 -21.68
N GLY A 310 -6.11 -19.29 -20.93
CA GLY A 310 -6.14 -17.84 -20.74
C GLY A 310 -5.79 -17.46 -19.31
N TYR A 311 -5.71 -16.17 -19.03
CA TYR A 311 -5.48 -15.62 -17.67
C TYR A 311 -6.37 -16.24 -16.59
N PRO A 312 -7.68 -16.54 -16.82
CA PRO A 312 -8.50 -17.14 -15.76
C PRO A 312 -7.98 -18.49 -15.25
N ALA A 313 -7.38 -19.32 -16.12
CA ALA A 313 -6.81 -20.60 -15.71
C ALA A 313 -5.57 -20.40 -14.82
N THR A 314 -4.70 -19.47 -15.22
CA THR A 314 -3.49 -19.12 -14.46
C THR A 314 -3.87 -18.50 -13.10
N ASP A 315 -4.89 -17.62 -13.07
CA ASP A 315 -5.38 -17.04 -11.83
C ASP A 315 -5.95 -18.09 -10.87
N LEU A 316 -6.73 -19.06 -11.38
CA LEU A 316 -7.24 -20.16 -10.55
C LEU A 316 -6.11 -21.06 -10.04
N ALA A 317 -5.11 -21.33 -10.88
CA ALA A 317 -3.93 -22.10 -10.49
C ALA A 317 -3.09 -21.37 -9.43
N SER A 318 -2.92 -20.05 -9.57
CA SER A 318 -2.22 -19.23 -8.57
C SER A 318 -2.95 -19.19 -7.23
N ILE A 319 -4.29 -19.05 -7.22
CA ILE A 319 -5.09 -19.13 -5.99
C ILE A 319 -4.92 -20.48 -5.32
N LYS A 320 -5.02 -21.57 -6.09
CA LYS A 320 -4.82 -22.94 -5.57
C LYS A 320 -3.44 -23.06 -4.94
N ASP A 321 -2.38 -22.63 -5.60
CA ASP A 321 -1.01 -22.67 -5.11
C ASP A 321 -0.82 -21.85 -3.82
N ARG A 322 -1.32 -20.62 -3.80
CA ARG A 322 -1.26 -19.71 -2.64
C ARG A 322 -1.96 -20.28 -1.42
N MET A 323 -3.10 -20.91 -1.62
CA MET A 323 -3.88 -21.50 -0.53
C MET A 323 -3.33 -22.85 -0.06
N GLU A 324 -3.07 -23.78 -0.98
CA GLU A 324 -2.71 -25.17 -0.63
C GLU A 324 -1.22 -25.33 -0.31
N ARG A 325 -0.33 -24.80 -1.16
CA ARG A 325 1.11 -24.97 -0.98
C ARG A 325 1.73 -23.91 -0.07
N ARG A 326 1.34 -22.64 -0.25
CA ARG A 326 1.86 -21.54 0.57
C ARG A 326 1.11 -21.36 1.88
N GLY A 327 -0.08 -21.96 2.03
CA GLY A 327 -0.88 -21.93 3.26
C GLY A 327 -1.40 -20.54 3.63
N ALA A 328 -1.67 -19.69 2.64
CA ALA A 328 -2.22 -18.38 2.87
C ALA A 328 -3.63 -18.45 3.45
N THR A 329 -4.00 -17.47 4.27
CA THR A 329 -5.37 -17.28 4.78
C THR A 329 -6.04 -16.08 4.13
N THR A 330 -5.24 -15.13 3.64
CA THR A 330 -5.70 -13.90 2.98
C THR A 330 -4.87 -13.65 1.73
N LEU A 331 -5.55 -13.32 0.63
CA LEU A 331 -4.95 -12.95 -0.64
C LEU A 331 -5.32 -11.50 -0.97
N LEU A 332 -4.33 -10.64 -1.16
CA LEU A 332 -4.52 -9.25 -1.58
C LEU A 332 -3.99 -9.07 -3.00
N TYR A 333 -4.87 -8.63 -3.90
CA TYR A 333 -4.54 -8.33 -5.30
C TYR A 333 -4.52 -6.82 -5.51
N VAL A 334 -3.32 -6.25 -5.59
CA VAL A 334 -3.13 -4.80 -5.76
C VAL A 334 -3.04 -4.48 -7.25
N VAL A 335 -4.20 -4.39 -7.90
CA VAL A 335 -4.31 -4.21 -9.36
C VAL A 335 -5.36 -3.13 -9.69
N GLY A 336 -5.31 -2.59 -10.92
CA GLY A 336 -6.19 -1.52 -11.36
C GLY A 336 -7.68 -1.84 -11.21
N ALA A 337 -8.49 -0.82 -10.98
CA ALA A 337 -9.93 -0.97 -10.76
C ALA A 337 -10.67 -1.60 -11.96
N GLU A 338 -10.11 -1.51 -13.15
CA GLU A 338 -10.63 -2.13 -14.38
C GLU A 338 -10.66 -3.66 -14.32
N GLN A 339 -9.83 -4.29 -13.46
CA GLN A 339 -9.80 -5.74 -13.27
C GLN A 339 -10.87 -6.27 -12.31
N ALA A 340 -11.69 -5.39 -11.72
CA ALA A 340 -12.63 -5.75 -10.66
C ALA A 340 -13.62 -6.85 -11.06
N LEU A 341 -14.18 -6.80 -12.28
CA LEU A 341 -15.13 -7.82 -12.73
C LEU A 341 -14.44 -9.17 -12.94
N HIS A 342 -13.25 -9.16 -13.54
CA HIS A 342 -12.44 -10.35 -13.76
C HIS A 342 -12.13 -11.06 -12.43
N LEU A 343 -11.57 -10.35 -11.47
CA LEU A 343 -11.22 -10.92 -10.16
C LEU A 343 -12.45 -11.42 -9.39
N ARG A 344 -13.57 -10.71 -9.46
CA ARG A 344 -14.82 -11.18 -8.86
C ARG A 344 -15.27 -12.53 -9.44
N LEU A 345 -15.17 -12.71 -10.76
CA LEU A 345 -15.46 -13.98 -11.44
C LEU A 345 -14.48 -15.07 -11.00
N VAL A 346 -13.18 -14.78 -11.00
CA VAL A 346 -12.13 -15.72 -10.57
C VAL A 346 -12.35 -16.16 -9.12
N PHE A 347 -12.59 -15.24 -8.19
CA PHE A 347 -12.84 -15.57 -6.78
C PHE A 347 -14.11 -16.39 -6.59
N ALA A 348 -15.17 -16.09 -7.35
CA ALA A 348 -16.41 -16.89 -7.31
C ALA A 348 -16.16 -18.33 -7.75
N VAL A 349 -15.44 -18.51 -8.88
CA VAL A 349 -15.11 -19.86 -9.38
C VAL A 349 -14.14 -20.57 -8.43
N ALA A 350 -13.13 -19.88 -7.87
CA ALA A 350 -12.22 -20.45 -6.88
C ALA A 350 -12.94 -20.95 -5.63
N ARG A 351 -14.00 -20.24 -5.18
CA ARG A 351 -14.88 -20.71 -4.08
C ARG A 351 -15.68 -21.95 -4.47
N LEU A 352 -16.29 -21.97 -5.65
CA LEU A 352 -17.00 -23.15 -6.17
C LEU A 352 -16.07 -24.35 -6.32
N ALA A 353 -14.84 -24.10 -6.78
CA ALA A 353 -13.80 -25.12 -6.91
C ALA A 353 -13.27 -25.61 -5.53
N GLY A 354 -13.53 -24.87 -4.45
CA GLY A 354 -13.00 -25.17 -3.12
C GLY A 354 -11.54 -24.75 -2.92
N TYR A 355 -10.94 -24.01 -3.86
CA TYR A 355 -9.58 -23.47 -3.73
C TYR A 355 -9.52 -22.31 -2.72
N LEU A 356 -10.64 -21.60 -2.56
CA LEU A 356 -10.77 -20.48 -1.61
C LEU A 356 -11.82 -20.86 -0.53
N PRO A 357 -11.42 -21.50 0.59
CA PRO A 357 -12.32 -21.88 1.68
C PRO A 357 -13.08 -20.69 2.27
N GLY A 358 -14.24 -20.95 2.88
CA GLY A 358 -15.10 -19.90 3.46
C GLY A 358 -14.45 -19.10 4.62
N THR A 359 -13.40 -19.65 5.23
CA THR A 359 -12.61 -18.99 6.28
C THR A 359 -11.48 -18.12 5.74
N SER A 360 -11.26 -18.15 4.43
CA SER A 360 -10.19 -17.40 3.76
C SER A 360 -10.74 -16.22 2.99
N GLU A 361 -9.94 -15.18 2.86
CA GLU A 361 -10.30 -13.94 2.19
C GLU A 361 -9.48 -13.72 0.93
N ALA A 362 -10.12 -13.24 -0.15
CA ALA A 362 -9.46 -12.72 -1.33
C ALA A 362 -10.03 -11.33 -1.61
N VAL A 363 -9.15 -10.35 -1.63
CA VAL A 363 -9.50 -8.93 -1.71
C VAL A 363 -8.87 -8.30 -2.93
N HIS A 364 -9.68 -7.63 -3.75
CA HIS A 364 -9.21 -6.74 -4.78
C HIS A 364 -8.91 -5.37 -4.17
N VAL A 365 -7.65 -5.06 -3.97
CA VAL A 365 -7.16 -3.74 -3.57
C VAL A 365 -7.02 -2.88 -4.83
N GLY A 366 -8.19 -2.48 -5.39
CA GLY A 366 -8.27 -1.71 -6.62
C GLY A 366 -7.77 -0.28 -6.45
N PHE A 367 -7.29 0.32 -7.56
CA PHE A 367 -6.87 1.72 -7.61
C PHE A 367 -7.23 2.38 -8.95
N GLY A 368 -7.38 3.72 -8.92
CA GLY A 368 -7.68 4.55 -10.10
C GLY A 368 -6.46 4.84 -10.98
N LEU A 369 -6.59 5.80 -11.88
CA LEU A 369 -5.58 6.15 -12.89
C LEU A 369 -4.69 7.31 -12.45
N ILE A 370 -3.49 7.37 -13.03
CA ILE A 370 -2.63 8.55 -13.03
C ILE A 370 -2.92 9.34 -14.31
N LEU A 371 -3.33 10.60 -14.13
CA LEU A 371 -3.69 11.49 -15.20
C LEU A 371 -2.60 12.54 -15.42
N GLY A 372 -2.35 12.91 -16.65
CA GLY A 372 -1.53 14.05 -17.00
C GLY A 372 -2.31 15.36 -17.01
N ALA A 373 -1.65 16.44 -17.38
CA ALA A 373 -2.28 17.74 -17.58
C ALA A 373 -3.45 17.63 -18.56
N GLY A 374 -4.63 18.14 -18.16
CA GLY A 374 -5.85 18.06 -18.96
C GLY A 374 -6.71 16.80 -18.74
N GLY A 375 -6.43 15.99 -17.71
CA GLY A 375 -7.27 14.87 -17.27
C GLY A 375 -7.24 13.64 -18.20
N LYS A 376 -6.25 13.55 -19.08
CA LYS A 376 -6.01 12.35 -19.89
C LYS A 376 -4.99 11.45 -19.21
N LYS A 377 -5.01 10.14 -19.50
CA LYS A 377 -3.98 9.21 -19.05
C LYS A 377 -2.59 9.80 -19.27
N LEU A 378 -1.70 9.70 -18.27
CA LEU A 378 -0.34 10.20 -18.40
C LEU A 378 0.38 9.43 -19.52
N ALA A 379 0.88 10.18 -20.49
CA ALA A 379 1.59 9.66 -21.65
C ALA A 379 2.77 10.56 -22.00
N SER A 380 3.79 9.98 -22.62
CA SER A 380 4.93 10.70 -23.17
C SER A 380 4.51 11.64 -24.31
N ARG A 381 5.41 12.51 -24.76
CA ARG A 381 5.17 13.40 -25.92
C ARG A 381 4.88 12.67 -27.22
N SER A 382 5.31 11.41 -27.35
CA SER A 382 5.01 10.53 -28.49
C SER A 382 3.60 9.90 -28.42
N GLY A 383 2.86 10.09 -27.30
CA GLY A 383 1.55 9.49 -27.08
C GLY A 383 1.59 8.07 -26.48
N GLU A 384 2.78 7.54 -26.24
CA GLU A 384 2.98 6.28 -25.52
C GLU A 384 2.96 6.49 -24.00
N SER A 385 2.75 5.42 -23.23
CA SER A 385 2.88 5.50 -21.76
C SER A 385 4.30 5.91 -21.38
N GLU A 386 4.43 6.89 -20.48
CA GLU A 386 5.72 7.36 -20.00
C GLU A 386 6.46 6.25 -19.23
N ARG A 387 7.76 6.07 -19.49
CA ARG A 387 8.57 5.07 -18.81
C ARG A 387 8.75 5.45 -17.35
N LEU A 388 8.59 4.49 -16.47
CA LEU A 388 8.67 4.74 -15.03
C LEU A 388 10.07 5.21 -14.62
N ILE A 389 11.11 4.62 -15.20
CA ILE A 389 12.50 4.99 -14.90
C ILE A 389 12.80 6.45 -15.24
N ASP A 390 12.30 6.96 -16.38
CA ASP A 390 12.50 8.35 -16.81
C ASP A 390 11.76 9.32 -15.87
N LEU A 391 10.54 8.97 -15.48
CA LEU A 391 9.76 9.76 -14.53
C LEU A 391 10.47 9.84 -13.16
N LEU A 392 11.03 8.75 -12.67
CA LEU A 392 11.78 8.73 -11.41
C LEU A 392 13.06 9.55 -11.51
N ALA A 393 13.80 9.43 -12.63
CA ALA A 393 15.00 10.22 -12.90
C ALA A 393 14.70 11.73 -12.97
N GLU A 394 13.59 12.12 -13.62
CA GLU A 394 13.14 13.51 -13.66
C GLU A 394 12.81 14.05 -12.26
N GLY A 395 12.16 13.24 -11.41
CA GLY A 395 11.90 13.62 -10.02
C GLY A 395 13.17 13.92 -9.24
N VAL A 396 14.17 13.07 -9.38
CA VAL A 396 15.49 13.27 -8.75
C VAL A 396 16.20 14.52 -9.31
N ALA A 397 16.16 14.75 -10.63
CA ALA A 397 16.76 15.91 -11.26
C ALA A 397 16.14 17.22 -10.77
N ARG A 398 14.80 17.28 -10.67
CA ARG A 398 14.08 18.45 -10.15
C ARG A 398 14.36 18.70 -8.66
N ALA A 399 14.39 17.65 -7.84
CA ALA A 399 14.77 17.76 -6.44
C ALA A 399 16.20 18.29 -6.30
N THR A 400 17.14 17.82 -7.14
CA THR A 400 18.53 18.30 -7.16
C THR A 400 18.59 19.79 -7.49
N ALA A 401 17.86 20.26 -8.51
CA ALA A 401 17.79 21.66 -8.88
C ALA A 401 17.22 22.53 -7.74
N SER A 402 16.11 22.10 -7.13
CA SER A 402 15.50 22.81 -6.00
C SER A 402 16.42 22.91 -4.78
N MET A 403 17.22 21.88 -4.49
CA MET A 403 18.20 21.90 -3.40
C MET A 403 19.42 22.79 -3.72
N ALA A 404 19.80 22.94 -4.99
CA ALA A 404 20.93 23.79 -5.38
C ALA A 404 20.68 25.29 -5.10
N GLU A 405 19.41 25.69 -5.04
CA GLU A 405 19.00 27.07 -4.73
C GLU A 405 19.09 27.43 -3.24
N ARG A 406 19.32 26.42 -2.37
CA ARG A 406 19.32 26.59 -0.91
C ARG A 406 20.72 26.42 -0.33
N PRO A 407 21.15 27.30 0.59
CA PRO A 407 22.37 27.07 1.35
C PRO A 407 22.28 25.77 2.17
N SER A 408 23.33 24.96 2.11
CA SER A 408 23.38 23.67 2.84
C SER A 408 24.83 23.34 3.20
N ASP A 409 25.03 22.84 4.43
CA ASP A 409 26.31 22.34 4.93
C ASP A 409 26.62 20.90 4.49
N LEU A 410 25.74 20.29 3.68
CA LEU A 410 25.90 18.93 3.18
C LEU A 410 27.04 18.85 2.14
N SER A 411 27.81 17.75 2.18
CA SER A 411 28.72 17.41 1.08
C SER A 411 27.94 17.20 -0.24
N ALA A 412 28.65 17.25 -1.37
CA ALA A 412 28.02 17.00 -2.67
C ALA A 412 27.36 15.61 -2.74
N GLU A 413 27.97 14.61 -2.14
CA GLU A 413 27.46 13.23 -2.08
C GLU A 413 26.20 13.12 -1.21
N GLN A 414 26.23 13.72 -0.02
CA GLN A 414 25.05 13.78 0.87
C GLN A 414 23.89 14.52 0.21
N ARG A 415 24.19 15.63 -0.49
CA ARG A 415 23.18 16.42 -1.21
C ARG A 415 22.54 15.61 -2.33
N ALA A 416 23.33 14.85 -3.10
CA ALA A 416 22.82 13.98 -4.14
C ALA A 416 21.92 12.87 -3.55
N GLN A 417 22.31 12.29 -2.41
CA GLN A 417 21.49 11.27 -1.74
C GLN A 417 20.17 11.83 -1.21
N VAL A 418 20.19 13.01 -0.58
CA VAL A 418 18.96 13.67 -0.10
C VAL A 418 18.07 14.05 -1.28
N ALA A 419 18.62 14.57 -2.38
CA ALA A 419 17.86 14.88 -3.59
C ALA A 419 17.16 13.63 -4.16
N ARG A 420 17.84 12.48 -4.15
CA ARG A 420 17.24 11.20 -4.53
C ARG A 420 16.06 10.85 -3.62
N TRP A 421 16.23 10.92 -2.30
CA TRP A 421 15.15 10.63 -1.34
C TRP A 421 13.95 11.57 -1.49
N LEU A 422 14.20 12.85 -1.76
CA LEU A 422 13.15 13.84 -1.99
C LEU A 422 12.40 13.61 -3.30
N GLY A 423 13.11 13.38 -4.41
CA GLY A 423 12.49 13.16 -5.71
C GLY A 423 11.63 11.89 -5.74
N ILE A 424 12.17 10.78 -5.24
CA ILE A 424 11.45 9.51 -5.15
C ILE A 424 10.31 9.61 -4.12
N GLY A 425 10.57 10.23 -2.97
CA GLY A 425 9.57 10.45 -1.92
C GLY A 425 8.39 11.28 -2.40
N ALA A 426 8.63 12.31 -3.22
CA ALA A 426 7.58 13.14 -3.81
C ALA A 426 6.64 12.32 -4.71
N VAL A 427 7.20 11.46 -5.58
CA VAL A 427 6.41 10.58 -6.46
C VAL A 427 5.61 9.56 -5.66
N LYS A 428 6.25 8.85 -4.71
CA LYS A 428 5.58 7.86 -3.85
C LYS A 428 4.46 8.48 -3.03
N TYR A 429 4.73 9.61 -2.38
CA TYR A 429 3.75 10.26 -1.50
C TYR A 429 2.55 10.81 -2.25
N ALA A 430 2.74 11.38 -3.43
CA ALA A 430 1.64 11.87 -4.25
C ALA A 430 0.63 10.77 -4.59
N ASP A 431 1.13 9.57 -4.85
CA ASP A 431 0.28 8.38 -5.06
C ASP A 431 -0.38 7.92 -3.77
N LEU A 432 0.44 7.65 -2.73
CA LEU A 432 -0.01 7.06 -1.46
C LEU A 432 -0.94 7.96 -0.66
N SER A 433 -0.81 9.29 -0.76
CA SER A 433 -1.68 10.27 -0.09
C SER A 433 -3.03 10.45 -0.77
N THR A 434 -3.17 9.99 -2.01
CA THR A 434 -4.44 9.98 -2.72
C THR A 434 -5.26 8.75 -2.31
N GLU A 435 -6.56 8.94 -2.02
CA GLU A 435 -7.46 7.80 -1.81
C GLU A 435 -7.39 6.87 -3.02
N ARG A 436 -7.08 5.57 -2.79
CA ARG A 436 -6.64 4.64 -3.85
C ARG A 436 -7.61 4.49 -5.02
N MET A 437 -8.93 4.57 -4.79
CA MET A 437 -9.93 4.47 -5.86
C MET A 437 -10.10 5.76 -6.68
N ARG A 438 -9.47 6.86 -6.25
CA ARG A 438 -9.51 8.12 -7.01
C ARG A 438 -8.37 8.20 -8.01
N ASP A 439 -8.68 8.78 -9.15
CA ASP A 439 -7.68 9.26 -10.09
C ASP A 439 -6.99 10.50 -9.53
N TYR A 440 -5.70 10.70 -9.86
CA TYR A 440 -5.02 11.95 -9.54
C TYR A 440 -4.26 12.51 -10.74
N VAL A 441 -4.11 13.83 -10.76
CA VAL A 441 -3.33 14.52 -11.79
C VAL A 441 -1.89 14.65 -11.32
N PHE A 442 -0.98 14.17 -12.14
CA PHE A 442 0.45 14.26 -11.92
C PHE A 442 0.93 15.71 -12.15
N ASP A 443 1.53 16.31 -11.13
CA ASP A 443 1.96 17.71 -11.14
C ASP A 443 3.27 17.86 -10.33
N TRP A 444 4.36 18.10 -11.02
CA TRP A 444 5.69 18.21 -10.43
C TRP A 444 5.82 19.35 -9.41
N ASP A 445 5.26 20.52 -9.70
CA ASP A 445 5.40 21.70 -8.85
C ASP A 445 4.70 21.47 -7.51
N ARG A 446 3.52 20.83 -7.58
CA ARG A 446 2.80 20.44 -6.38
C ARG A 446 3.50 19.34 -5.59
N MET A 447 4.01 18.30 -6.26
CA MET A 447 4.60 17.12 -5.61
C MET A 447 5.91 17.45 -4.88
N LEU A 448 6.72 18.35 -5.44
CA LEU A 448 8.01 18.75 -4.91
C LEU A 448 7.95 19.96 -3.97
N ALA A 449 6.75 20.49 -3.69
CA ALA A 449 6.59 21.60 -2.76
C ALA A 449 6.98 21.17 -1.32
N PHE A 450 7.66 22.09 -0.61
CA PHE A 450 8.03 21.94 0.81
C PHE A 450 6.94 22.48 1.77
N GLU A 451 5.73 22.60 1.27
CA GLU A 451 4.55 23.03 2.01
C GLU A 451 3.33 22.25 1.52
N GLY A 452 2.30 22.19 2.34
CA GLY A 452 1.10 21.40 2.05
C GLY A 452 1.32 19.89 2.24
N ASN A 453 0.37 19.10 1.77
CA ASN A 453 0.39 17.63 1.94
C ASN A 453 1.27 16.96 0.88
N THR A 454 2.59 16.96 1.10
CA THR A 454 3.62 16.44 0.18
C THR A 454 4.66 15.59 0.91
N GLY A 455 5.32 14.68 0.18
CA GLY A 455 6.44 13.90 0.72
C GLY A 455 7.61 14.78 1.20
N PRO A 456 8.10 15.72 0.36
CA PRO A 456 9.15 16.64 0.77
C PRO A 456 8.82 17.47 2.03
N TYR A 457 7.56 17.84 2.23
CA TYR A 457 7.15 18.53 3.46
C TYR A 457 7.36 17.66 4.71
N LEU A 458 6.95 16.39 4.67
CA LEU A 458 7.14 15.46 5.80
C LEU A 458 8.61 15.17 6.07
N GLN A 459 9.40 14.94 5.00
CA GLN A 459 10.85 14.73 5.08
C GLN A 459 11.55 15.96 5.65
N TYR A 460 11.15 17.16 5.23
CA TYR A 460 11.65 18.41 5.77
C TYR A 460 11.24 18.62 7.24
N ALA A 461 10.00 18.30 7.61
CA ALA A 461 9.55 18.38 9.01
C ALA A 461 10.43 17.52 9.92
N HIS A 462 10.71 16.26 9.51
CA HIS A 462 11.65 15.39 10.25
C HIS A 462 13.04 16.03 10.36
N ALA A 463 13.66 16.44 9.24
CA ALA A 463 15.00 17.04 9.25
C ALA A 463 15.07 18.32 10.10
N ARG A 464 14.00 19.14 10.10
CA ARG A 464 13.88 20.35 10.93
C ARG A 464 13.86 20.00 12.41
N ILE A 465 13.11 18.98 12.83
CA ILE A 465 13.11 18.52 14.22
C ILE A 465 14.52 18.07 14.62
N ARG A 466 15.16 17.24 13.80
CA ARG A 466 16.53 16.77 14.07
C ARG A 466 17.55 17.92 14.17
N SER A 467 17.31 19.02 13.43
CA SER A 467 18.16 20.21 13.52
C SER A 467 18.09 20.93 14.87
N ILE A 468 16.99 20.77 15.64
CA ILE A 468 16.87 21.35 16.99
C ILE A 468 17.93 20.77 17.91
N PHE A 469 18.11 19.45 17.87
CA PHE A 469 19.11 18.74 18.69
C PHE A 469 20.53 19.11 18.29
N ARG A 470 20.82 19.23 17.01
CA ARG A 470 22.14 19.67 16.52
C ARG A 470 22.47 21.10 16.96
N LYS A 471 21.51 22.02 16.87
CA LYS A 471 21.70 23.42 17.29
C LYS A 471 21.80 23.57 18.81
N ALA A 472 21.14 22.71 19.55
CA ALA A 472 21.19 22.70 21.01
C ALA A 472 22.45 22.02 21.55
N GLU A 473 23.21 21.30 20.69
CA GLU A 473 24.36 20.48 21.10
C GLU A 473 24.03 19.52 22.26
N VAL A 474 22.77 19.07 22.34
CA VAL A 474 22.31 18.11 23.36
C VAL A 474 21.76 16.85 22.70
N PRO A 475 22.01 15.67 23.31
CA PRO A 475 21.36 14.46 22.87
C PRO A 475 19.85 14.50 23.12
N PRO A 476 19.06 13.70 22.40
CA PRO A 476 17.66 13.47 22.75
C PRO A 476 17.53 13.04 24.22
N PRO A 477 16.45 13.44 24.94
CA PRO A 477 16.15 12.96 26.27
C PRO A 477 16.03 11.42 26.30
N ALA A 478 16.14 10.84 27.49
CA ALA A 478 15.95 9.40 27.65
C ALA A 478 14.57 8.98 27.10
N ARG A 479 14.50 7.82 26.43
CA ARG A 479 13.22 7.28 25.97
C ARG A 479 12.25 7.12 27.14
N GLY A 480 11.00 7.50 26.92
CA GLY A 480 9.99 7.48 27.99
C GLY A 480 10.06 8.68 28.95
N THR A 481 10.86 9.70 28.64
CA THR A 481 10.79 10.96 29.37
C THR A 481 9.36 11.50 29.32
N ARG A 482 8.76 11.71 30.50
CA ARG A 482 7.39 12.19 30.63
C ARG A 482 7.32 13.67 30.25
N PRO A 483 6.59 14.06 29.19
CA PRO A 483 6.42 15.45 28.84
C PRO A 483 5.38 16.11 29.77
N ALA A 484 5.58 17.39 30.10
CA ALA A 484 4.50 18.22 30.57
C ALA A 484 3.65 18.69 29.37
N VAL A 485 2.36 18.85 29.57
CA VAL A 485 1.41 19.31 28.53
C VAL A 485 0.68 20.57 29.02
N ASP A 486 1.44 21.50 29.61
CA ASP A 486 0.92 22.71 30.28
C ASP A 486 0.37 23.74 29.27
N GLN A 487 0.86 23.70 28.03
CA GLN A 487 0.36 24.57 26.96
C GLN A 487 -0.60 23.82 26.05
N PRO A 488 -1.65 24.48 25.53
CA PRO A 488 -2.60 23.82 24.62
C PRO A 488 -1.93 23.14 23.40
N GLN A 489 -0.83 23.71 22.88
CA GLN A 489 -0.12 23.20 21.73
C GLN A 489 0.76 21.97 22.09
N GLU A 490 1.31 21.94 23.31
CA GLU A 490 2.01 20.74 23.82
C GLU A 490 1.03 19.56 23.97
N ARG A 491 -0.15 19.85 24.55
CA ARG A 491 -1.22 18.88 24.72
C ARG A 491 -1.76 18.36 23.37
N ALA A 492 -2.01 19.26 22.41
CA ALA A 492 -2.49 18.88 21.08
C ALA A 492 -1.48 17.98 20.35
N LEU A 493 -0.18 18.30 20.43
CA LEU A 493 0.87 17.46 19.84
C LEU A 493 0.96 16.09 20.53
N ALA A 494 0.87 16.04 21.86
CA ALA A 494 0.88 14.80 22.62
C ALA A 494 -0.31 13.90 22.22
N LEU A 495 -1.52 14.45 22.12
CA LEU A 495 -2.71 13.71 21.66
C LEU A 495 -2.54 13.18 20.23
N GLN A 496 -1.97 13.99 19.33
CA GLN A 496 -1.69 13.55 17.96
C GLN A 496 -0.70 12.39 17.94
N LEU A 497 0.34 12.42 18.76
CA LEU A 497 1.31 11.32 18.89
C LEU A 497 0.67 10.02 19.38
N LEU A 498 -0.31 10.10 20.27
CA LEU A 498 -1.06 8.92 20.75
C LEU A 498 -1.95 8.28 19.67
N GLY A 499 -2.20 8.95 18.55
CA GLY A 499 -3.00 8.45 17.41
C GLY A 499 -2.25 7.52 16.46
N PHE A 500 -0.94 7.28 16.64
CA PHE A 500 -0.13 6.54 15.66
C PHE A 500 -0.59 5.09 15.45
N SER A 501 -0.84 4.34 16.53
CA SER A 501 -1.34 2.96 16.47
C SER A 501 -2.64 2.88 15.68
N ALA A 502 -3.61 3.72 16.04
CA ALA A 502 -4.91 3.77 15.37
C ALA A 502 -4.80 4.11 13.86
N ALA A 503 -3.86 4.97 13.48
CA ALA A 503 -3.62 5.29 12.08
C ALA A 503 -3.06 4.11 11.29
N ILE A 504 -2.17 3.32 11.89
CA ILE A 504 -1.62 2.09 11.27
C ILE A 504 -2.72 1.04 11.13
N GLU A 505 -3.52 0.80 12.18
CA GLU A 505 -4.64 -0.15 12.18
C GLU A 505 -5.69 0.24 11.12
N ALA A 506 -6.09 1.52 11.08
CA ALA A 506 -7.02 2.03 10.06
C ALA A 506 -6.48 1.88 8.62
N THR A 507 -5.14 1.99 8.44
CA THR A 507 -4.49 1.76 7.15
C THR A 507 -4.59 0.29 6.74
N ALA A 508 -4.34 -0.63 7.67
CA ALA A 508 -4.44 -2.07 7.44
C ALA A 508 -5.87 -2.52 7.17
N GLU A 509 -6.84 -2.09 7.99
CA GLU A 509 -8.26 -2.44 7.83
C GLU A 509 -8.84 -1.96 6.50
N ALA A 510 -8.49 -0.74 6.06
CA ALA A 510 -8.97 -0.19 4.80
C ALA A 510 -8.12 -0.60 3.59
N TYR A 511 -6.98 -1.26 3.79
CA TYR A 511 -5.95 -1.45 2.79
C TYR A 511 -5.63 -0.15 2.04
N SER A 512 -5.50 0.98 2.77
CA SER A 512 -5.38 2.32 2.20
C SER A 512 -4.25 3.12 2.87
N PRO A 513 -3.07 3.21 2.23
CA PRO A 513 -1.94 4.01 2.75
C PRO A 513 -2.28 5.49 2.97
N ALA A 514 -3.30 6.01 2.28
CA ALA A 514 -3.75 7.40 2.43
C ALA A 514 -4.17 7.74 3.87
N LYS A 515 -4.59 6.76 4.67
CA LYS A 515 -4.89 6.96 6.09
C LYS A 515 -3.64 7.33 6.89
N LEU A 516 -2.54 6.60 6.67
CA LEU A 516 -1.26 6.90 7.31
C LEU A 516 -0.69 8.23 6.80
N CYS A 517 -0.78 8.51 5.49
CA CYS A 517 -0.36 9.80 4.93
C CYS A 517 -1.09 10.99 5.59
N ALA A 518 -2.41 10.90 5.73
CA ALA A 518 -3.21 11.94 6.39
C ALA A 518 -2.76 12.16 7.84
N TYR A 519 -2.59 11.07 8.60
CA TYR A 519 -2.11 11.14 9.97
C TYR A 519 -0.72 11.82 10.07
N LEU A 520 0.22 11.46 9.22
CA LEU A 520 1.57 12.04 9.23
C LEU A 520 1.56 13.53 8.88
N PHE A 521 0.70 13.95 7.97
CA PHE A 521 0.52 15.36 7.63
C PHE A 521 -0.07 16.14 8.81
N ASP A 522 -1.08 15.61 9.48
CA ASP A 522 -1.68 16.23 10.66
C ASP A 522 -0.68 16.32 11.81
N LEU A 523 0.14 15.28 12.01
CA LEU A 523 1.22 15.29 13.01
C LEU A 523 2.27 16.38 12.71
N ALA A 524 2.73 16.48 11.47
CA ALA A 524 3.70 17.50 11.06
C ALA A 524 3.12 18.92 11.20
N SER A 525 1.83 19.10 10.92
CA SER A 525 1.12 20.37 11.08
C SER A 525 0.97 20.74 12.57
N SER A 526 0.60 19.76 13.40
CA SER A 526 0.52 19.94 14.86
C SER A 526 1.89 20.29 15.46
N PHE A 527 2.96 19.62 14.99
CA PHE A 527 4.32 19.97 15.40
C PHE A 527 4.69 21.40 14.99
N THR A 528 4.34 21.84 13.79
CA THR A 528 4.62 23.21 13.34
C THR A 528 3.95 24.23 14.26
N THR A 529 2.67 24.03 14.60
CA THR A 529 1.91 24.87 15.54
C THR A 529 2.55 24.89 16.93
N PHE A 530 2.96 23.73 17.43
CA PHE A 530 3.70 23.63 18.70
C PHE A 530 5.03 24.39 18.65
N TYR A 531 5.82 24.21 17.60
CA TYR A 531 7.14 24.81 17.46
C TYR A 531 7.10 26.35 17.37
N GLU A 532 6.06 26.89 16.76
CA GLU A 532 5.83 28.34 16.65
C GLU A 532 5.38 28.96 17.95
N ALA A 533 4.53 28.27 18.71
CA ALA A 533 3.97 28.80 19.97
C ALA A 533 4.85 28.53 21.20
N CYS A 534 5.57 27.41 21.22
CA CYS A 534 6.34 26.93 22.37
C CYS A 534 7.85 26.91 22.05
N ARG A 535 8.58 27.94 22.53
CA ARG A 535 10.04 27.97 22.37
C ARG A 535 10.68 26.73 23.03
N VAL A 536 11.34 25.85 22.24
CA VAL A 536 11.90 24.59 22.75
C VAL A 536 13.15 24.82 23.60
N LEU A 537 14.09 25.62 23.10
CA LEU A 537 15.35 25.89 23.78
C LEU A 537 15.17 27.10 24.74
N VAL A 538 14.75 26.81 25.95
CA VAL A 538 14.57 27.74 27.07
C VAL A 538 15.57 27.45 28.17
N ASP A 539 15.77 28.41 29.10
CA ASP A 539 16.70 28.28 30.22
C ASP A 539 16.20 27.29 31.29
N ASP A 540 14.88 27.21 31.49
CA ASP A 540 14.25 26.23 32.38
C ASP A 540 14.50 24.81 31.86
N GLU A 541 15.28 24.05 32.62
CA GLU A 541 15.72 22.70 32.23
C GLU A 541 14.54 21.71 32.17
N ALA A 542 13.57 21.81 33.06
CA ALA A 542 12.42 20.92 33.08
C ALA A 542 11.53 21.14 31.84
N VAL A 543 11.22 22.40 31.53
CA VAL A 543 10.45 22.78 30.34
C VAL A 543 11.20 22.39 29.05
N ARG A 544 12.50 22.68 29.00
CA ARG A 544 13.35 22.32 27.87
C ARG A 544 13.36 20.81 27.63
N THR A 545 13.58 20.00 28.67
CA THR A 545 13.61 18.55 28.60
C THR A 545 12.25 17.99 28.16
N SER A 546 11.15 18.48 28.68
CA SER A 546 9.80 18.15 28.30
C SER A 546 9.55 18.39 26.79
N ARG A 547 9.86 19.59 26.30
CA ARG A 547 9.67 19.97 24.88
C ARG A 547 10.58 19.19 23.94
N LEU A 548 11.82 18.91 24.35
CA LEU A 548 12.72 18.05 23.59
C LEU A 548 12.21 16.61 23.52
N ALA A 549 11.55 16.08 24.56
CA ALA A 549 10.93 14.76 24.54
C ALA A 549 9.80 14.69 23.50
N LEU A 550 8.94 15.72 23.42
CA LEU A 550 7.92 15.82 22.36
C LEU A 550 8.55 15.91 20.97
N CYS A 551 9.62 16.70 20.81
CA CYS A 551 10.36 16.79 19.54
C CYS A 551 10.93 15.42 19.10
N ASP A 552 11.63 14.71 20.00
CA ASP A 552 12.21 13.40 19.67
C ASP A 552 11.15 12.37 19.29
N LEU A 553 10.08 12.29 20.09
CA LEU A 553 8.99 11.37 19.80
C LEU A 553 8.33 11.70 18.45
N THR A 554 8.11 12.97 18.14
CA THR A 554 7.56 13.39 16.83
C THR A 554 8.48 12.97 15.68
N ALA A 555 9.79 13.19 15.80
CA ALA A 555 10.75 12.77 14.77
C ALA A 555 10.73 11.25 14.56
N ARG A 556 10.67 10.48 15.65
CA ARG A 556 10.61 9.00 15.59
C ARG A 556 9.31 8.51 14.93
N VAL A 557 8.18 9.09 15.26
CA VAL A 557 6.88 8.74 14.66
C VAL A 557 6.86 9.10 13.17
N LEU A 558 7.36 10.28 12.78
CA LEU A 558 7.48 10.66 11.37
C LEU A 558 8.40 9.71 10.61
N ALA A 559 9.58 9.38 11.17
CA ALA A 559 10.52 8.46 10.54
C ALA A 559 9.91 7.05 10.36
N GLN A 560 9.26 6.53 11.41
CA GLN A 560 8.59 5.22 11.32
C GLN A 560 7.45 5.23 10.30
N GLY A 561 6.61 6.27 10.29
CA GLY A 561 5.52 6.39 9.35
C GLY A 561 6.01 6.52 7.89
N LEU A 562 7.05 7.33 7.64
CA LEU A 562 7.69 7.41 6.31
C LEU A 562 8.27 6.06 5.89
N SER A 563 8.95 5.34 6.79
CA SER A 563 9.47 4.00 6.52
C SER A 563 8.37 3.00 6.15
N LEU A 564 7.20 3.06 6.80
CA LEU A 564 6.04 2.24 6.45
C LEU A 564 5.44 2.59 5.09
N LEU A 565 5.63 3.82 4.61
CA LEU A 565 5.31 4.24 3.24
C LEU A 565 6.45 3.94 2.25
N GLY A 566 7.54 3.28 2.68
CA GLY A 566 8.72 3.01 1.88
C GLY A 566 9.48 4.27 1.49
N MET A 567 9.46 5.31 2.33
CA MET A 567 10.13 6.58 2.12
C MET A 567 11.21 6.79 3.19
N GLU A 568 12.30 7.45 2.80
CA GLU A 568 13.39 7.78 3.71
C GLU A 568 13.11 9.07 4.50
N ALA A 569 13.58 9.12 5.74
CA ALA A 569 13.49 10.28 6.63
C ALA A 569 14.88 10.89 6.82
N PRO A 570 15.29 11.89 6.02
CA PRO A 570 16.62 12.47 6.11
C PRO A 570 16.84 13.16 7.45
N GLU A 571 18.01 12.95 8.07
CA GLU A 571 18.40 13.62 9.30
C GLU A 571 18.73 15.11 9.07
N GLN A 572 19.13 15.45 7.86
CA GLN A 572 19.55 16.80 7.45
C GLN A 572 19.21 17.05 5.99
N MET A 573 18.81 18.30 5.70
CA MET A 573 18.48 18.73 4.36
C MET A 573 19.10 20.10 4.07
#